data_e13b2c05d11051800ccc515b313938ad
#
_entry.id   e13b2c05d11051800ccc515b313938ad
#
_cell.length_a   1.000
_cell.length_b   1.000
_cell.length_c   1.000
_cell.angle_alpha   90.00
_cell.angle_beta   90.00
_cell.angle_gamma   90.00
#
_symmetry.space_group_name_H-M   'P 1'
#
loop_
_entity.id
_entity.type
_entity.pdbx_description
1 polymer ?
#
loop_
_entity_poly.entity_id
_entity_poly.type
_entity_poly.pdbx_seq_one_letter_code
_entity_poly.pdbx_strand_id
1 'polypeptide(L)'
;MSEKSRSRPALALAILAATLVFPRVADAAIDGRWILEFEPKEDRVQLTTKRTSWHGHSENSCSYPTSAFRGLTRPKSSTDSPARFEMVRDAGTLTFEGQLDSGGGSGRFSFQADSAFAADMAKLGHDHLSDENLYTMAVHDIDRAFVRGLADAGYPRLSFDDLVAMRIHGATPQFVRDLASLGYSHLSPDDLVAMRIHGATPEFIGELRALGYERLSSDDLVAMRIHGATPEFLKGMAAAGIGKVSADDAVAMRIHEVTPEFVRSLREMGYDHLSSDDAVSMRIHGVTPEFVRQIQALGFRDASVDDLVSMRIHGVTTDFARKMKARDPGVTVDELVSMRIHGRD
;
A
#
# COMPACT_ATOMS: atom_id res chain seq x y z
N MET A 1 -96.13 -11.13 -18.30
CA MET A 1 -95.35 -9.86 -18.00
C MET A 1 -93.93 -10.23 -17.86
N SER A 2 -93.13 -9.87 -18.86
CA SER A 2 -91.76 -10.34 -19.02
C SER A 2 -90.80 -9.24 -18.55
N GLU A 3 -89.90 -9.52 -17.63
CA GLU A 3 -88.82 -8.62 -17.19
C GLU A 3 -87.52 -9.05 -17.88
N LYS A 4 -87.01 -8.16 -18.73
CA LYS A 4 -85.74 -8.32 -19.44
C LYS A 4 -84.57 -7.90 -18.55
N SER A 5 -83.79 -8.91 -18.13
CA SER A 5 -82.47 -8.72 -17.53
C SER A 5 -81.52 -8.17 -18.54
N ARG A 6 -80.90 -6.99 -18.30
CA ARG A 6 -79.80 -6.42 -19.11
C ARG A 6 -78.50 -6.87 -18.53
N SER A 7 -77.77 -7.71 -19.21
CA SER A 7 -76.40 -8.04 -18.95
C SER A 7 -75.47 -6.91 -19.40
N ARG A 8 -74.61 -6.42 -18.48
CA ARG A 8 -73.51 -5.51 -18.75
C ARG A 8 -72.27 -6.30 -19.23
N PRO A 9 -71.57 -5.86 -20.29
CA PRO A 9 -70.30 -6.53 -20.67
C PRO A 9 -69.18 -6.09 -19.71
N ALA A 10 -68.46 -7.06 -19.14
CA ALA A 10 -67.24 -6.87 -18.40
C ALA A 10 -66.12 -6.51 -19.36
N LEU A 11 -65.52 -5.32 -19.19
CA LEU A 11 -64.34 -4.88 -19.93
C LEU A 11 -63.12 -5.58 -19.31
N ALA A 12 -62.61 -6.60 -19.99
CA ALA A 12 -61.37 -7.26 -19.61
C ALA A 12 -60.19 -6.37 -20.06
N LEU A 13 -59.54 -5.76 -19.08
CA LEU A 13 -58.30 -5.00 -19.30
C LEU A 13 -57.17 -6.01 -19.47
N ALA A 14 -56.75 -6.28 -20.72
CA ALA A 14 -55.57 -7.07 -21.00
C ALA A 14 -54.30 -6.24 -20.70
N ILE A 15 -53.65 -6.53 -19.58
CA ILE A 15 -52.31 -6.01 -19.27
C ILE A 15 -51.36 -6.75 -20.19
N LEU A 16 -50.90 -6.06 -21.24
CA LEU A 16 -49.83 -6.54 -22.12
C LEU A 16 -48.50 -6.39 -21.37
N ALA A 17 -48.07 -7.42 -20.69
CA ALA A 17 -46.72 -7.51 -20.17
C ALA A 17 -45.75 -7.56 -21.37
N ALA A 18 -45.16 -6.44 -21.73
CA ALA A 18 -44.11 -6.38 -22.69
C ALA A 18 -42.86 -7.08 -22.07
N THR A 19 -42.71 -8.36 -22.34
CA THR A 19 -41.45 -9.06 -22.11
C THR A 19 -40.43 -8.47 -23.08
N LEU A 20 -39.58 -7.61 -22.57
CA LEU A 20 -38.37 -7.17 -23.29
C LEU A 20 -37.49 -8.42 -23.47
N VAL A 21 -37.63 -9.05 -24.66
CA VAL A 21 -36.72 -10.09 -25.11
C VAL A 21 -35.44 -9.41 -25.54
N PHE A 22 -34.48 -9.31 -24.65
CA PHE A 22 -33.14 -8.91 -25.03
C PHE A 22 -32.54 -10.01 -25.93
N PRO A 23 -31.92 -9.63 -27.07
CA PRO A 23 -31.23 -10.61 -27.89
C PRO A 23 -30.15 -11.27 -27.03
N ARG A 24 -30.15 -12.58 -26.97
CA ARG A 24 -29.05 -13.35 -26.38
C ARG A 24 -27.79 -12.97 -27.15
N VAL A 25 -26.83 -12.34 -26.47
CA VAL A 25 -25.47 -12.16 -27.00
C VAL A 25 -24.93 -13.57 -27.22
N ALA A 26 -24.80 -13.97 -28.50
CA ALA A 26 -24.18 -15.23 -28.86
C ALA A 26 -22.69 -15.14 -28.49
N ASP A 27 -22.19 -16.17 -27.82
CA ASP A 27 -20.77 -16.39 -27.46
C ASP A 27 -20.09 -15.31 -26.59
N ALA A 28 -20.66 -15.04 -25.42
CA ALA A 28 -19.87 -14.43 -24.37
C ALA A 28 -18.94 -15.51 -23.77
N ALA A 29 -17.64 -15.41 -24.03
CA ALA A 29 -16.67 -16.39 -23.53
C ALA A 29 -16.59 -16.39 -21.99
N ILE A 30 -16.94 -15.27 -21.34
CA ILE A 30 -16.93 -15.09 -19.87
C ILE A 30 -18.23 -14.44 -19.42
N ASP A 31 -18.88 -15.04 -18.42
CA ASP A 31 -20.06 -14.51 -17.77
C ASP A 31 -20.01 -14.68 -16.24
N GLY A 32 -20.91 -14.00 -15.53
CA GLY A 32 -20.99 -14.10 -14.09
C GLY A 32 -22.07 -13.22 -13.48
N ARG A 33 -21.93 -12.97 -12.19
CA ARG A 33 -22.81 -12.08 -11.42
C ARG A 33 -22.07 -10.82 -11.04
N TRP A 34 -22.80 -9.73 -10.92
CA TRP A 34 -22.28 -8.46 -10.39
C TRP A 34 -23.11 -7.98 -9.22
N ILE A 35 -22.46 -7.25 -8.32
CA ILE A 35 -23.03 -6.42 -7.26
C ILE A 35 -22.38 -5.04 -7.39
N LEU A 36 -23.20 -3.98 -7.34
CA LEU A 36 -22.74 -2.61 -7.44
C LEU A 36 -23.33 -1.81 -6.28
N GLU A 37 -22.50 -1.00 -5.64
CA GLU A 37 -22.90 -0.07 -4.58
C GLU A 37 -22.45 1.34 -4.95
N PHE A 38 -23.36 2.33 -4.85
CA PHE A 38 -23.02 3.73 -5.07
C PHE A 38 -22.37 4.31 -3.83
N GLU A 39 -21.17 4.86 -3.97
CA GLU A 39 -20.51 5.54 -2.85
C GLU A 39 -21.27 6.82 -2.45
N PRO A 40 -21.50 7.07 -1.14
CA PRO A 40 -22.45 8.11 -0.71
C PRO A 40 -22.05 9.55 -1.03
N LYS A 41 -20.75 9.83 -1.13
CA LYS A 41 -20.19 11.20 -1.24
C LYS A 41 -19.37 11.44 -2.49
N GLU A 42 -19.18 10.42 -3.32
CA GLU A 42 -18.31 10.48 -4.49
C GLU A 42 -19.09 10.01 -5.73
N ASP A 43 -18.71 10.52 -6.89
CA ASP A 43 -19.20 10.01 -8.17
C ASP A 43 -18.49 8.69 -8.54
N ARG A 44 -18.57 7.73 -7.62
CA ARG A 44 -17.93 6.42 -7.71
C ARG A 44 -18.88 5.30 -7.33
N VAL A 45 -18.54 4.12 -7.78
CA VAL A 45 -19.24 2.88 -7.46
C VAL A 45 -18.24 1.82 -7.07
N GLN A 46 -18.60 1.03 -6.07
CA GLN A 46 -17.94 -0.24 -5.77
C GLN A 46 -18.61 -1.32 -6.61
N LEU A 47 -17.86 -1.91 -7.53
CA LEU A 47 -18.34 -3.01 -8.37
C LEU A 47 -17.64 -4.29 -7.97
N THR A 48 -18.43 -5.30 -7.60
CA THR A 48 -17.98 -6.66 -7.34
C THR A 48 -18.48 -7.58 -8.45
N THR A 49 -17.59 -8.28 -9.12
CA THR A 49 -17.92 -9.32 -10.09
C THR A 49 -17.57 -10.70 -9.52
N LYS A 50 -18.50 -11.65 -9.63
CA LYS A 50 -18.36 -13.02 -9.14
C LYS A 50 -18.56 -14.00 -10.29
N ARG A 51 -17.63 -14.91 -10.45
CA ARG A 51 -17.68 -15.96 -11.48
C ARG A 51 -17.45 -17.31 -10.86
N THR A 52 -18.05 -18.31 -11.48
CA THR A 52 -17.80 -19.73 -11.18
C THR A 52 -17.30 -20.38 -12.44
N SER A 53 -16.04 -20.75 -12.45
CA SER A 53 -15.43 -21.54 -13.52
C SER A 53 -15.11 -22.94 -12.99
N TRP A 54 -14.73 -23.85 -13.88
CA TRP A 54 -14.29 -25.19 -13.47
C TRP A 54 -12.98 -25.17 -12.65
N HIS A 55 -12.24 -24.07 -12.66
CA HIS A 55 -11.06 -23.82 -11.82
C HIS A 55 -11.40 -23.26 -10.42
N GLY A 56 -12.66 -22.96 -10.14
CA GLY A 56 -13.10 -22.42 -8.85
C GLY A 56 -13.94 -21.16 -8.94
N HIS A 57 -14.09 -20.51 -7.80
CA HIS A 57 -14.78 -19.23 -7.68
C HIS A 57 -13.76 -18.08 -7.76
N SER A 58 -14.07 -17.08 -8.59
CA SER A 58 -13.31 -15.84 -8.70
C SER A 58 -14.20 -14.67 -8.33
N GLU A 59 -13.70 -13.83 -7.44
CA GLU A 59 -14.34 -12.59 -7.04
C GLU A 59 -13.36 -11.44 -7.25
N ASN A 60 -13.81 -10.37 -7.92
CA ASN A 60 -13.05 -9.14 -8.09
C ASN A 60 -13.91 -7.97 -7.62
N SER A 61 -13.37 -7.12 -6.75
CA SER A 61 -14.07 -5.96 -6.19
C SER A 61 -13.20 -4.71 -6.33
N CYS A 62 -13.69 -3.76 -7.12
CA CYS A 62 -12.97 -2.52 -7.43
C CYS A 62 -13.88 -1.31 -7.35
N SER A 63 -13.33 -0.16 -6.94
CA SER A 63 -14.01 1.14 -7.02
C SER A 63 -13.69 1.82 -8.34
N TYR A 64 -14.74 2.27 -9.05
CA TYR A 64 -14.64 2.95 -10.34
C TYR A 64 -15.39 4.29 -10.28
N PRO A 65 -14.94 5.32 -11.03
CA PRO A 65 -15.79 6.48 -11.27
C PRO A 65 -17.02 6.06 -12.09
N THR A 66 -18.20 6.66 -11.84
CA THR A 66 -19.42 6.35 -12.60
C THR A 66 -19.24 6.58 -14.08
N SER A 67 -18.38 7.55 -14.46
CA SER A 67 -18.01 7.84 -15.85
C SER A 67 -17.29 6.68 -16.58
N ALA A 68 -16.79 5.68 -15.86
CA ALA A 68 -16.21 4.47 -16.47
C ALA A 68 -17.26 3.58 -17.15
N PHE A 69 -18.54 3.87 -16.90
CA PHE A 69 -19.65 3.07 -17.40
C PHE A 69 -20.52 3.88 -18.36
N ARG A 70 -20.81 3.33 -19.52
CA ARG A 70 -21.80 3.84 -20.44
C ARG A 70 -23.20 3.38 -20.00
N GLY A 71 -24.13 4.32 -19.82
CA GLY A 71 -25.52 4.02 -19.48
C GLY A 71 -25.80 3.77 -18.00
N LEU A 72 -24.78 3.84 -17.12
CA LEU A 72 -25.00 3.78 -15.68
C LEU A 72 -25.52 5.12 -15.18
N THR A 73 -26.67 5.08 -14.52
CA THR A 73 -27.25 6.26 -13.85
C THR A 73 -27.78 5.83 -12.50
N ARG A 74 -27.44 6.57 -11.46
CA ARG A 74 -27.95 6.31 -10.09
C ARG A 74 -29.45 6.62 -10.04
N PRO A 75 -30.31 5.62 -9.74
CA PRO A 75 -31.75 5.87 -9.56
C PRO A 75 -32.00 6.81 -8.39
N LYS A 76 -33.07 7.59 -8.45
CA LYS A 76 -33.52 8.45 -7.32
C LYS A 76 -34.36 7.70 -6.31
N SER A 77 -34.98 6.57 -6.71
CA SER A 77 -35.85 5.74 -5.89
C SER A 77 -35.08 4.59 -5.26
N SER A 78 -35.52 4.17 -4.06
CA SER A 78 -35.09 2.93 -3.42
C SER A 78 -35.82 1.69 -3.98
N THR A 79 -36.63 1.86 -5.02
CA THR A 79 -37.34 0.76 -5.68
C THR A 79 -36.49 0.25 -6.84
N ASP A 80 -36.29 -1.04 -6.90
CA ASP A 80 -35.57 -1.72 -7.98
C ASP A 80 -36.13 -1.37 -9.37
N SER A 81 -35.27 -1.01 -10.28
CA SER A 81 -35.59 -0.76 -11.67
C SER A 81 -34.65 -1.51 -12.60
N PRO A 82 -35.14 -2.01 -13.76
CA PRO A 82 -34.26 -2.67 -14.74
C PRO A 82 -33.12 -1.75 -15.16
N ALA A 83 -31.92 -2.32 -15.19
CA ALA A 83 -30.70 -1.58 -15.57
C ALA A 83 -29.89 -2.37 -16.57
N ARG A 84 -29.33 -1.65 -17.56
CA ARG A 84 -28.32 -2.15 -18.48
C ARG A 84 -27.27 -1.05 -18.65
N PHE A 85 -26.02 -1.42 -18.46
CA PHE A 85 -24.89 -0.51 -18.63
C PHE A 85 -23.66 -1.30 -19.07
N GLU A 86 -22.65 -0.60 -19.56
CA GLU A 86 -21.46 -1.21 -20.15
C GLU A 86 -20.19 -0.55 -19.61
N MET A 87 -19.15 -1.34 -19.43
CA MET A 87 -17.77 -0.88 -19.25
C MET A 87 -17.02 -1.22 -20.54
N VAL A 88 -16.71 -0.18 -21.33
CA VAL A 88 -15.98 -0.33 -22.60
C VAL A 88 -14.51 -0.06 -22.35
N ARG A 89 -13.66 -1.04 -22.64
CA ARG A 89 -12.22 -1.00 -22.50
C ARG A 89 -11.52 -1.44 -23.77
N ASP A 90 -10.23 -1.15 -23.88
CA ASP A 90 -9.43 -1.59 -25.03
C ASP A 90 -9.44 -3.13 -25.18
N ALA A 91 -9.36 -3.86 -24.07
CA ALA A 91 -9.30 -5.31 -24.06
C ALA A 91 -10.67 -5.98 -24.33
N GLY A 92 -11.76 -5.22 -24.28
CA GLY A 92 -13.11 -5.73 -24.53
C GLY A 92 -14.19 -4.96 -23.79
N THR A 93 -15.42 -5.46 -23.87
CA THR A 93 -16.60 -4.81 -23.28
C THR A 93 -17.24 -5.75 -22.26
N LEU A 94 -17.47 -5.23 -21.04
CA LEU A 94 -18.34 -5.86 -20.06
C LEU A 94 -19.74 -5.25 -20.18
N THR A 95 -20.73 -6.08 -20.38
CA THR A 95 -22.15 -5.70 -20.39
C THR A 95 -22.80 -6.20 -19.11
N PHE A 96 -23.46 -5.30 -18.39
CA PHE A 96 -24.14 -5.57 -17.14
C PHE A 96 -25.65 -5.45 -17.29
N GLU A 97 -26.39 -6.45 -16.89
CA GLU A 97 -27.85 -6.49 -16.92
C GLU A 97 -28.39 -6.94 -15.56
N GLY A 98 -29.41 -6.24 -15.05
CA GLY A 98 -29.97 -6.55 -13.73
C GLY A 98 -30.91 -5.49 -13.23
N GLN A 99 -30.83 -5.20 -11.95
CA GLN A 99 -31.66 -4.19 -11.29
C GLN A 99 -30.80 -3.25 -10.45
N LEU A 100 -31.21 -1.99 -10.40
CA LEU A 100 -30.59 -0.93 -9.61
C LEU A 100 -31.66 -0.16 -8.82
N ASP A 101 -31.29 0.24 -7.61
CA ASP A 101 -31.96 1.25 -6.81
C ASP A 101 -31.02 2.43 -6.47
N SER A 102 -31.44 3.33 -5.59
CA SER A 102 -30.62 4.49 -5.17
C SER A 102 -29.35 4.12 -4.39
N GLY A 103 -29.26 2.92 -3.81
CA GLY A 103 -28.11 2.40 -3.06
C GLY A 103 -27.15 1.60 -3.90
N GLY A 104 -27.68 0.86 -4.89
CA GLY A 104 -26.90 -0.04 -5.69
C GLY A 104 -27.74 -1.04 -6.46
N GLY A 105 -27.21 -2.24 -6.70
CA GLY A 105 -27.96 -3.28 -7.37
C GLY A 105 -27.14 -4.53 -7.69
N SER A 106 -27.78 -5.44 -8.43
CA SER A 106 -27.14 -6.69 -8.82
C SER A 106 -27.71 -7.27 -10.11
N GLY A 107 -26.98 -8.22 -10.69
CA GLY A 107 -27.43 -8.88 -11.89
C GLY A 107 -26.40 -9.84 -12.47
N ARG A 108 -26.45 -9.97 -13.77
CA ARG A 108 -25.52 -10.78 -14.56
C ARG A 108 -24.66 -9.86 -15.42
N PHE A 109 -23.43 -10.27 -15.67
CA PHE A 109 -22.58 -9.63 -16.67
C PHE A 109 -22.10 -10.66 -17.69
N SER A 110 -21.74 -10.16 -18.84
CA SER A 110 -21.00 -10.87 -19.88
C SER A 110 -19.82 -10.04 -20.33
N PHE A 111 -18.72 -10.70 -20.68
CA PHE A 111 -17.55 -10.07 -21.26
C PHE A 111 -17.35 -10.55 -22.69
N GLN A 112 -17.08 -9.62 -23.57
CA GLN A 112 -16.68 -9.89 -24.95
C GLN A 112 -15.32 -9.28 -25.21
N ALA A 113 -14.34 -10.12 -25.50
CA ALA A 113 -12.97 -9.72 -25.81
C ALA A 113 -12.90 -8.94 -27.13
N ASP A 114 -11.97 -7.98 -27.22
CA ASP A 114 -11.63 -7.27 -28.46
C ASP A 114 -10.47 -7.99 -29.18
N SER A 115 -10.77 -8.62 -30.31
CA SER A 115 -9.78 -9.37 -31.08
C SER A 115 -8.70 -8.47 -31.70
N ALA A 116 -9.02 -7.19 -31.98
CA ALA A 116 -8.03 -6.25 -32.49
C ALA A 116 -7.04 -5.84 -31.38
N PHE A 117 -7.51 -5.72 -30.15
CA PHE A 117 -6.63 -5.52 -29.00
C PHE A 117 -5.70 -6.72 -28.82
N ALA A 118 -6.22 -7.96 -28.83
CA ALA A 118 -5.41 -9.16 -28.71
C ALA A 118 -4.33 -9.24 -29.80
N ALA A 119 -4.69 -8.90 -31.06
CA ALA A 119 -3.73 -8.84 -32.16
C ALA A 119 -2.66 -7.75 -31.97
N ASP A 120 -3.00 -6.61 -31.37
CA ASP A 120 -2.03 -5.56 -31.07
C ASP A 120 -1.10 -5.95 -29.90
N MET A 121 -1.62 -6.63 -28.88
CA MET A 121 -0.80 -7.19 -27.80
C MET A 121 0.18 -8.23 -28.30
N ALA A 122 -0.23 -9.09 -29.22
CA ALA A 122 0.69 -10.04 -29.86
C ALA A 122 1.87 -9.37 -30.57
N LYS A 123 1.64 -8.22 -31.25
CA LYS A 123 2.71 -7.42 -31.87
C LYS A 123 3.67 -6.80 -30.83
N LEU A 124 3.19 -6.58 -29.62
CA LEU A 124 3.97 -6.08 -28.50
C LEU A 124 4.67 -7.20 -27.69
N GLY A 125 4.56 -8.46 -28.17
CA GLY A 125 5.22 -9.62 -27.54
C GLY A 125 4.38 -10.34 -26.50
N HIS A 126 3.08 -10.03 -26.41
CA HIS A 126 2.12 -10.70 -25.54
C HIS A 126 1.17 -11.56 -26.39
N ASP A 127 1.71 -12.54 -27.07
CA ASP A 127 0.97 -13.56 -27.79
C ASP A 127 0.35 -14.58 -26.81
N HIS A 128 -0.71 -15.26 -27.23
CA HIS A 128 -1.41 -16.26 -26.43
C HIS A 128 -2.21 -15.75 -25.22
N LEU A 129 -2.70 -14.50 -25.26
CA LEU A 129 -3.64 -14.02 -24.24
C LEU A 129 -4.96 -14.81 -24.36
N SER A 130 -5.34 -15.48 -23.27
CA SER A 130 -6.64 -16.13 -23.16
C SER A 130 -7.76 -15.09 -22.94
N ASP A 131 -9.02 -15.50 -23.10
CA ASP A 131 -10.16 -14.65 -22.76
C ASP A 131 -10.12 -14.22 -21.28
N GLU A 132 -9.63 -15.08 -20.38
CA GLU A 132 -9.39 -14.75 -18.97
C GLU A 132 -8.35 -13.62 -18.79
N ASN A 133 -7.28 -13.66 -19.56
CA ASN A 133 -6.29 -12.59 -19.55
C ASN A 133 -6.90 -11.27 -20.06
N LEU A 134 -7.65 -11.33 -21.17
CA LEU A 134 -8.32 -10.14 -21.73
C LEU A 134 -9.38 -9.57 -20.80
N TYR A 135 -10.14 -10.42 -20.11
CA TYR A 135 -11.07 -10.00 -19.06
C TYR A 135 -10.33 -9.29 -17.92
N THR A 136 -9.24 -9.84 -17.42
CA THR A 136 -8.41 -9.24 -16.37
C THR A 136 -7.85 -7.89 -16.82
N MET A 137 -7.37 -7.80 -18.08
CA MET A 137 -6.89 -6.53 -18.64
C MET A 137 -8.02 -5.49 -18.74
N ALA A 138 -9.24 -5.89 -19.10
CA ALA A 138 -10.40 -4.98 -19.16
C ALA A 138 -10.79 -4.49 -17.76
N VAL A 139 -10.84 -5.37 -16.76
CA VAL A 139 -11.18 -5.02 -15.37
C VAL A 139 -10.16 -4.05 -14.77
N HIS A 140 -8.88 -4.27 -15.01
CA HIS A 140 -7.81 -3.42 -14.46
C HIS A 140 -7.41 -2.28 -15.40
N ASP A 141 -8.12 -2.07 -16.51
CA ASP A 141 -7.84 -1.00 -17.48
C ASP A 141 -6.41 -1.03 -18.03
N ILE A 142 -5.91 -2.23 -18.32
CA ILE A 142 -4.63 -2.41 -18.99
C ILE A 142 -4.86 -2.19 -20.48
N ASP A 143 -4.62 -0.97 -20.94
CA ASP A 143 -4.86 -0.53 -22.31
C ASP A 143 -3.57 -0.58 -23.17
N ARG A 144 -3.73 -0.29 -24.47
CA ARG A 144 -2.61 -0.22 -25.44
C ARG A 144 -1.57 0.81 -25.03
N ALA A 145 -2.02 1.94 -24.48
CA ALA A 145 -1.13 3.03 -24.10
C ALA A 145 -0.24 2.65 -22.91
N PHE A 146 -0.81 1.93 -21.94
CA PHE A 146 -0.05 1.42 -20.78
C PHE A 146 1.04 0.43 -21.21
N VAL A 147 0.69 -0.59 -22.02
CA VAL A 147 1.65 -1.61 -22.46
C VAL A 147 2.76 -1.00 -23.33
N ARG A 148 2.38 -0.17 -24.31
CA ARG A 148 3.36 0.55 -25.17
C ARG A 148 4.23 1.48 -24.33
N GLY A 149 3.63 2.23 -23.41
CA GLY A 149 4.37 3.16 -22.56
C GLY A 149 5.39 2.49 -21.66
N LEU A 150 5.13 1.26 -21.17
CA LEU A 150 6.11 0.45 -20.45
C LEU A 150 7.21 -0.08 -21.38
N ALA A 151 6.83 -0.54 -22.59
CA ALA A 151 7.80 -0.97 -23.59
C ALA A 151 8.78 0.17 -23.96
N ASP A 152 8.25 1.38 -24.21
CA ASP A 152 9.01 2.59 -24.49
C ASP A 152 9.89 3.05 -23.30
N ALA A 153 9.46 2.72 -22.07
CA ALA A 153 10.22 2.97 -20.84
C ALA A 153 11.28 1.90 -20.54
N GLY A 154 11.52 0.94 -21.47
CA GLY A 154 12.55 -0.08 -21.36
C GLY A 154 12.08 -1.46 -20.91
N TYR A 155 10.76 -1.69 -20.83
CA TYR A 155 10.14 -2.97 -20.42
C TYR A 155 9.30 -3.61 -21.55
N PRO A 156 9.93 -4.01 -22.69
CA PRO A 156 9.16 -4.49 -23.86
C PRO A 156 8.63 -5.91 -23.73
N ARG A 157 9.00 -6.66 -22.69
CA ARG A 157 8.67 -8.08 -22.52
C ARG A 157 8.31 -8.41 -21.07
N LEU A 158 7.33 -7.69 -20.54
CA LEU A 158 6.78 -8.03 -19.23
C LEU A 158 5.94 -9.30 -19.31
N SER A 159 5.93 -10.10 -18.26
CA SER A 159 4.96 -11.17 -18.12
C SER A 159 3.55 -10.59 -17.98
N PHE A 160 2.53 -11.42 -18.19
CA PHE A 160 1.14 -11.00 -17.94
C PHE A 160 0.95 -10.59 -16.48
N ASP A 161 1.50 -11.36 -15.55
CA ASP A 161 1.38 -11.10 -14.12
C ASP A 161 2.08 -9.80 -13.72
N ASP A 162 3.24 -9.49 -14.29
CA ASP A 162 3.94 -8.21 -14.08
C ASP A 162 3.11 -7.03 -14.57
N LEU A 163 2.50 -7.12 -15.77
CA LEU A 163 1.62 -6.08 -16.29
C LEU A 163 0.44 -5.81 -15.34
N VAL A 164 -0.18 -6.86 -14.83
CA VAL A 164 -1.29 -6.78 -13.88
C VAL A 164 -0.82 -6.16 -12.55
N ALA A 165 0.28 -6.65 -11.99
CA ALA A 165 0.84 -6.15 -10.74
C ALA A 165 1.21 -4.66 -10.86
N MET A 166 1.93 -4.28 -11.91
CA MET A 166 2.31 -2.89 -12.14
C MET A 166 1.09 -1.97 -12.29
N ARG A 167 0.03 -2.43 -12.98
CA ARG A 167 -1.21 -1.65 -13.15
C ARG A 167 -1.95 -1.47 -11.84
N ILE A 168 -2.16 -2.55 -11.08
CA ILE A 168 -2.89 -2.53 -9.80
C ILE A 168 -2.19 -1.62 -8.79
N HIS A 169 -0.87 -1.70 -8.70
CA HIS A 169 -0.08 -0.93 -7.75
C HIS A 169 0.35 0.45 -8.28
N GLY A 170 -0.02 0.80 -9.50
CA GLY A 170 0.23 2.13 -10.08
C GLY A 170 1.69 2.38 -10.45
N ALA A 171 2.47 1.33 -10.77
CA ALA A 171 3.77 1.45 -11.42
C ALA A 171 3.56 1.81 -12.90
N THR A 172 3.17 3.06 -13.14
CA THR A 172 2.83 3.57 -14.47
C THR A 172 4.06 3.81 -15.35
N PRO A 173 3.91 3.88 -16.69
CA PRO A 173 5.01 4.27 -17.57
C PRO A 173 5.67 5.60 -17.19
N GLN A 174 4.90 6.55 -16.66
CA GLN A 174 5.46 7.83 -16.19
C GLN A 174 6.33 7.63 -14.95
N PHE A 175 5.86 6.88 -13.97
CA PHE A 175 6.64 6.55 -12.76
C PHE A 175 7.98 5.88 -13.12
N VAL A 176 7.95 4.93 -14.07
CA VAL A 176 9.17 4.26 -14.55
C VAL A 176 10.14 5.25 -15.18
N ARG A 177 9.66 6.14 -16.05
CA ARG A 177 10.50 7.18 -16.67
C ARG A 177 11.07 8.16 -15.64
N ASP A 178 10.27 8.57 -14.65
CA ASP A 178 10.71 9.48 -13.61
C ASP A 178 11.83 8.86 -12.76
N LEU A 179 11.70 7.58 -12.39
CA LEU A 179 12.76 6.83 -11.72
C LEU A 179 14.00 6.70 -12.59
N ALA A 180 13.85 6.38 -13.87
CA ALA A 180 14.98 6.27 -14.80
C ALA A 180 15.75 7.59 -14.94
N SER A 181 15.05 8.75 -14.94
CA SER A 181 15.66 10.08 -14.96
C SER A 181 16.51 10.37 -13.71
N LEU A 182 16.19 9.69 -12.61
CA LEU A 182 16.95 9.72 -11.36
C LEU A 182 18.01 8.61 -11.29
N GLY A 183 18.30 7.90 -12.39
CA GLY A 183 19.32 6.87 -12.45
C GLY A 183 18.88 5.48 -11.98
N TYR A 184 17.61 5.29 -11.71
CA TYR A 184 17.00 3.99 -11.40
C TYR A 184 16.43 3.34 -12.68
N SER A 185 17.31 3.05 -13.62
CA SER A 185 16.98 2.31 -14.84
C SER A 185 17.17 0.81 -14.62
N HIS A 186 16.39 0.00 -15.33
CA HIS A 186 16.49 -1.47 -15.30
C HIS A 186 16.17 -2.13 -13.95
N LEU A 187 15.33 -1.49 -13.13
CA LEU A 187 14.75 -2.13 -11.96
C LEU A 187 13.90 -3.33 -12.39
N SER A 188 13.80 -4.36 -11.54
CA SER A 188 12.83 -5.43 -11.80
C SER A 188 11.38 -4.92 -11.70
N PRO A 189 10.40 -5.57 -12.34
CA PRO A 189 8.99 -5.25 -12.14
C PRO A 189 8.58 -5.30 -10.66
N ASP A 190 9.10 -6.27 -9.91
CA ASP A 190 8.87 -6.41 -8.47
C ASP A 190 9.40 -5.22 -7.68
N ASP A 191 10.61 -4.73 -7.98
CA ASP A 191 11.16 -3.52 -7.35
C ASP A 191 10.28 -2.29 -7.63
N LEU A 192 9.85 -2.11 -8.88
CA LEU A 192 8.97 -1.00 -9.26
C LEU A 192 7.65 -1.04 -8.51
N VAL A 193 7.07 -2.23 -8.35
CA VAL A 193 5.85 -2.46 -7.58
C VAL A 193 6.09 -2.20 -6.09
N ALA A 194 7.18 -2.73 -5.51
CA ALA A 194 7.54 -2.52 -4.12
C ALA A 194 7.74 -1.03 -3.81
N MET A 195 8.47 -0.31 -4.66
CA MET A 195 8.66 1.13 -4.52
C MET A 195 7.32 1.89 -4.54
N ARG A 196 6.37 1.49 -5.40
CA ARG A 196 5.03 2.11 -5.45
C ARG A 196 4.21 1.81 -4.21
N ILE A 197 4.16 0.55 -3.76
CA ILE A 197 3.42 0.12 -2.57
C ILE A 197 3.89 0.89 -1.33
N HIS A 198 5.21 1.00 -1.16
CA HIS A 198 5.80 1.62 0.02
C HIS A 198 6.04 3.13 -0.12
N GLY A 199 5.73 3.73 -1.27
CA GLY A 199 5.85 5.17 -1.48
C GLY A 199 7.29 5.67 -1.62
N ALA A 200 8.20 4.84 -2.13
CA ALA A 200 9.52 5.28 -2.57
C ALA A 200 9.40 5.99 -3.93
N THR A 201 8.86 7.21 -3.89
CA THR A 201 8.54 8.01 -5.08
C THR A 201 9.74 8.82 -5.58
N PRO A 202 9.70 9.32 -6.84
CA PRO A 202 10.72 10.24 -7.33
C PRO A 202 10.95 11.47 -6.45
N GLU A 203 9.90 12.00 -5.84
CA GLU A 203 9.97 13.13 -4.92
C GLU A 203 10.76 12.77 -3.65
N PHE A 204 10.45 11.62 -3.04
CA PHE A 204 11.17 11.10 -1.87
C PHE A 204 12.66 10.93 -2.15
N ILE A 205 12.99 10.37 -3.33
CA ILE A 205 14.38 10.21 -3.78
C ILE A 205 15.05 11.58 -3.94
N GLY A 206 14.34 12.55 -4.55
CA GLY A 206 14.83 13.92 -4.71
C GLY A 206 15.16 14.60 -3.38
N GLU A 207 14.29 14.44 -2.37
CA GLU A 207 14.50 14.97 -1.03
C GLU A 207 15.69 14.33 -0.31
N LEU A 208 15.88 13.01 -0.45
CA LEU A 208 17.04 12.31 0.09
C LEU A 208 18.34 12.77 -0.59
N ARG A 209 18.32 12.96 -1.91
CA ARG A 209 19.48 13.51 -2.64
C ARG A 209 19.86 14.91 -2.19
N ALA A 210 18.89 15.75 -1.90
CA ALA A 210 19.13 17.09 -1.33
C ALA A 210 19.85 17.02 0.03
N LEU A 211 19.75 15.89 0.74
CA LEU A 211 20.48 15.59 1.98
C LEU A 211 21.81 14.84 1.73
N GLY A 212 22.19 14.66 0.45
CA GLY A 212 23.43 14.00 0.05
C GLY A 212 23.35 12.47 -0.07
N TYR A 213 22.16 11.87 -0.06
CA TYR A 213 21.97 10.43 -0.31
C TYR A 213 21.81 10.18 -1.81
N GLU A 214 22.90 10.07 -2.53
CA GLU A 214 22.89 10.05 -4.01
C GLU A 214 22.72 8.65 -4.63
N ARG A 215 23.07 7.60 -3.91
CA ARG A 215 23.17 6.23 -4.45
C ARG A 215 22.58 5.19 -3.50
N LEU A 216 21.31 5.35 -3.20
CA LEU A 216 20.57 4.33 -2.47
C LEU A 216 20.06 3.26 -3.45
N SER A 217 20.02 2.01 -3.03
CA SER A 217 19.36 0.95 -3.79
C SER A 217 17.83 1.08 -3.72
N SER A 218 17.10 0.34 -4.58
CA SER A 218 15.65 0.21 -4.45
C SER A 218 15.26 -0.34 -3.08
N ASP A 219 16.00 -1.32 -2.58
CA ASP A 219 15.76 -1.95 -1.28
C ASP A 219 15.97 -0.97 -0.13
N ASP A 220 17.05 -0.16 -0.15
CA ASP A 220 17.28 0.88 0.85
C ASP A 220 16.12 1.88 0.90
N LEU A 221 15.66 2.35 -0.28
CA LEU A 221 14.57 3.30 -0.39
C LEU A 221 13.27 2.73 0.16
N VAL A 222 12.98 1.46 -0.14
CA VAL A 222 11.80 0.74 0.36
C VAL A 222 11.91 0.54 1.88
N ALA A 223 13.07 0.09 2.39
CA ALA A 223 13.30 -0.09 3.82
C ALA A 223 13.15 1.23 4.59
N MET A 224 13.74 2.32 4.09
CA MET A 224 13.59 3.65 4.69
C MET A 224 12.12 4.08 4.76
N ARG A 225 11.33 3.82 3.73
CA ARG A 225 9.88 4.12 3.72
C ARG A 225 9.09 3.27 4.70
N ILE A 226 9.33 1.96 4.73
CA ILE A 226 8.65 1.01 5.64
C ILE A 226 8.88 1.42 7.10
N HIS A 227 10.11 1.77 7.46
CA HIS A 227 10.48 2.08 8.84
C HIS A 227 10.38 3.57 9.18
N GLY A 228 10.01 4.43 8.23
CA GLY A 228 9.84 5.85 8.47
C GLY A 228 11.14 6.63 8.65
N ALA A 229 12.24 6.18 8.04
CA ALA A 229 13.49 6.94 7.94
C ALA A 229 13.33 8.03 6.87
N THR A 230 12.48 9.02 7.15
CA THR A 230 12.12 10.10 6.22
C THR A 230 13.18 11.19 6.16
N PRO A 231 13.17 12.06 5.13
CA PRO A 231 14.03 13.23 5.07
C PRO A 231 13.93 14.15 6.32
N GLU A 232 12.72 14.29 6.89
CA GLU A 232 12.51 15.06 8.12
C GLU A 232 13.20 14.41 9.32
N PHE A 233 13.09 13.07 9.44
CA PHE A 233 13.80 12.33 10.48
C PHE A 233 15.32 12.54 10.37
N LEU A 234 15.88 12.40 9.18
CA LEU A 234 17.32 12.59 8.93
C LEU A 234 17.78 14.00 9.25
N LYS A 235 17.02 15.03 8.86
CA LYS A 235 17.27 16.43 9.23
C LYS A 235 17.22 16.62 10.75
N GLY A 236 16.23 16.00 11.42
CA GLY A 236 16.09 16.03 12.86
C GLY A 236 17.28 15.41 13.59
N MET A 237 17.77 14.25 13.10
CA MET A 237 18.95 13.58 13.67
C MET A 237 20.22 14.40 13.46
N ALA A 238 20.41 14.97 12.28
CA ALA A 238 21.53 15.87 12.00
C ALA A 238 21.51 17.10 12.93
N ALA A 239 20.35 17.73 13.12
CA ALA A 239 20.17 18.85 14.05
C ALA A 239 20.35 18.45 15.52
N ALA A 240 20.07 17.19 15.87
CA ALA A 240 20.33 16.65 17.21
C ALA A 240 21.82 16.31 17.44
N GLY A 241 22.63 16.29 16.38
CA GLY A 241 24.09 16.10 16.46
C GLY A 241 24.60 14.72 16.07
N ILE A 242 23.75 13.82 15.60
CA ILE A 242 24.19 12.66 14.84
C ILE A 242 24.36 13.13 13.40
N GLY A 243 25.56 13.03 12.88
CA GLY A 243 25.88 13.46 11.53
C GLY A 243 25.13 12.64 10.45
N LYS A 244 25.58 12.75 9.22
CA LYS A 244 25.04 11.91 8.14
C LYS A 244 25.31 10.44 8.44
N VAL A 245 24.26 9.63 8.42
CA VAL A 245 24.29 8.19 8.66
C VAL A 245 24.02 7.42 7.37
N SER A 246 24.27 6.12 7.35
CA SER A 246 23.86 5.24 6.25
C SER A 246 22.34 5.05 6.21
N ALA A 247 21.80 4.48 5.14
CA ALA A 247 20.40 4.09 5.08
C ALA A 247 20.06 3.04 6.16
N ASP A 248 20.93 2.05 6.31
CA ASP A 248 20.78 0.97 7.30
C ASP A 248 20.77 1.52 8.73
N ASP A 249 21.70 2.43 9.06
CA ASP A 249 21.70 3.07 10.39
C ASP A 249 20.43 3.89 10.63
N ALA A 250 19.96 4.63 9.63
CA ALA A 250 18.73 5.40 9.73
C ALA A 250 17.51 4.48 9.99
N VAL A 251 17.46 3.33 9.31
CA VAL A 251 16.45 2.30 9.51
C VAL A 251 16.58 1.69 10.92
N ALA A 252 17.79 1.31 11.34
CA ALA A 252 18.03 0.75 12.67
C ALA A 252 17.61 1.72 13.78
N MET A 253 17.97 3.00 13.65
CA MET A 253 17.53 4.04 14.59
C MET A 253 15.99 4.13 14.67
N ARG A 254 15.29 4.02 13.54
CA ARG A 254 13.82 4.03 13.53
C ARG A 254 13.21 2.80 14.18
N ILE A 255 13.74 1.61 13.88
CA ILE A 255 13.29 0.33 14.47
C ILE A 255 13.42 0.37 16.00
N HIS A 256 14.52 0.92 16.50
CA HIS A 256 14.81 0.98 17.94
C HIS A 256 14.35 2.30 18.60
N GLU A 257 13.50 3.07 17.95
CA GLU A 257 12.91 4.31 18.47
C GLU A 257 13.94 5.35 18.93
N VAL A 258 15.08 5.43 18.29
CA VAL A 258 16.02 6.53 18.47
C VAL A 258 15.40 7.79 17.85
N THR A 259 15.10 8.78 18.68
CA THR A 259 14.50 10.04 18.23
C THR A 259 15.48 11.21 18.35
N PRO A 260 15.28 12.30 17.61
CA PRO A 260 16.10 13.52 17.79
C PRO A 260 16.07 14.06 19.23
N GLU A 261 14.94 13.89 19.94
CA GLU A 261 14.78 14.31 21.33
C GLU A 261 15.65 13.47 22.28
N PHE A 262 15.68 12.15 22.06
CA PHE A 262 16.55 11.24 22.82
C PHE A 262 18.01 11.65 22.68
N VAL A 263 18.47 11.86 21.46
CA VAL A 263 19.85 12.26 21.16
C VAL A 263 20.18 13.61 21.80
N ARG A 264 19.31 14.62 21.66
CA ARG A 264 19.52 15.94 22.29
C ARG A 264 19.63 15.83 23.81
N SER A 265 18.75 15.04 24.45
CA SER A 265 18.79 14.84 25.90
C SER A 265 20.10 14.22 26.38
N LEU A 266 20.67 13.29 25.62
CA LEU A 266 21.98 12.69 25.93
C LEU A 266 23.12 13.70 25.75
N ARG A 267 23.07 14.49 24.68
CA ARG A 267 24.07 15.55 24.44
C ARG A 267 24.07 16.63 25.55
N GLU A 268 22.89 17.03 26.02
CA GLU A 268 22.78 17.95 27.16
C GLU A 268 23.40 17.37 28.44
N MET A 269 23.60 16.06 28.51
CA MET A 269 24.26 15.38 29.64
C MET A 269 25.73 15.07 29.38
N GLY A 270 26.30 15.60 28.26
CA GLY A 270 27.74 15.47 27.95
C GLY A 270 28.13 14.40 26.96
N TYR A 271 27.15 13.70 26.34
CA TYR A 271 27.43 12.70 25.30
C TYR A 271 27.44 13.36 23.91
N ASP A 272 28.43 14.25 23.67
CA ASP A 272 28.47 15.10 22.47
C ASP A 272 28.86 14.34 21.17
N HIS A 273 29.48 13.17 21.29
CA HIS A 273 29.98 12.36 20.18
C HIS A 273 29.23 11.04 20.01
N LEU A 274 27.93 11.07 20.24
CA LEU A 274 27.09 9.87 20.13
C LEU A 274 27.00 9.42 18.67
N SER A 275 27.41 8.18 18.39
CA SER A 275 27.22 7.54 17.08
C SER A 275 25.78 7.00 16.91
N SER A 276 25.41 6.63 15.67
CA SER A 276 24.16 5.91 15.40
C SER A 276 24.10 4.58 16.19
N ASP A 277 25.19 3.83 16.19
CA ASP A 277 25.30 2.55 16.87
C ASP A 277 25.18 2.69 18.39
N ASP A 278 25.85 3.69 18.97
CA ASP A 278 25.72 3.99 20.42
C ASP A 278 24.27 4.29 20.79
N ALA A 279 23.61 5.15 20.02
CA ALA A 279 22.23 5.53 20.27
C ALA A 279 21.27 4.33 20.16
N VAL A 280 21.48 3.46 19.15
CA VAL A 280 20.74 2.22 18.98
C VAL A 280 21.00 1.25 20.12
N SER A 281 22.27 1.03 20.51
CA SER A 281 22.65 0.16 21.63
C SER A 281 22.04 0.63 22.94
N MET A 282 22.08 1.93 23.23
CA MET A 282 21.44 2.51 24.41
C MET A 282 19.92 2.21 24.44
N ARG A 283 19.24 2.36 23.30
CA ARG A 283 17.80 2.07 23.19
C ARG A 283 17.48 0.60 23.38
N ILE A 284 18.22 -0.30 22.71
CA ILE A 284 18.06 -1.76 22.83
C ILE A 284 18.15 -2.20 24.29
N HIS A 285 19.13 -1.68 25.02
CA HIS A 285 19.40 -2.08 26.41
C HIS A 285 18.66 -1.25 27.46
N GLY A 286 17.77 -0.34 27.01
CA GLY A 286 16.94 0.44 27.92
C GLY A 286 17.70 1.49 28.74
N VAL A 287 18.78 2.05 28.17
CA VAL A 287 19.45 3.23 28.73
C VAL A 287 18.60 4.45 28.36
N THR A 288 17.87 4.97 29.32
CA THR A 288 17.03 6.15 29.13
C THR A 288 17.74 7.42 29.62
N PRO A 289 17.38 8.62 29.13
CA PRO A 289 17.91 9.88 29.65
C PRO A 289 17.73 10.03 31.16
N GLU A 290 16.64 9.49 31.71
CA GLU A 290 16.39 9.50 33.15
C GLU A 290 17.38 8.60 33.91
N PHE A 291 17.67 7.39 33.40
CA PHE A 291 18.69 6.53 33.97
C PHE A 291 20.06 7.19 33.98
N VAL A 292 20.46 7.78 32.84
CA VAL A 292 21.74 8.52 32.73
C VAL A 292 21.83 9.62 33.76
N ARG A 293 20.80 10.46 33.88
CA ARG A 293 20.75 11.57 34.86
C ARG A 293 20.90 11.07 36.30
N GLN A 294 20.23 9.96 36.65
CA GLN A 294 20.31 9.38 37.98
C GLN A 294 21.70 8.81 38.27
N ILE A 295 22.33 8.14 37.32
CA ILE A 295 23.69 7.61 37.43
C ILE A 295 24.71 8.74 37.61
N GLN A 296 24.60 9.81 36.81
CA GLN A 296 25.45 10.98 36.95
C GLN A 296 25.27 11.67 38.31
N ALA A 297 24.03 11.75 38.80
CA ALA A 297 23.74 12.32 40.15
C ALA A 297 24.36 11.51 41.32
N LEU A 298 24.62 10.21 41.11
CA LEU A 298 25.34 9.39 42.05
C LEU A 298 26.87 9.51 41.98
N GLY A 299 27.36 10.42 41.10
CA GLY A 299 28.79 10.71 40.98
C GLY A 299 29.51 9.95 39.86
N PHE A 300 28.79 9.18 39.02
CA PHE A 300 29.34 8.47 37.84
C PHE A 300 29.20 9.37 36.59
N ARG A 301 29.80 10.57 36.63
CA ARG A 301 29.64 11.57 35.53
C ARG A 301 30.41 11.20 34.28
N ASP A 302 31.48 10.43 34.42
CA ASP A 302 32.38 10.03 33.34
C ASP A 302 32.02 8.64 32.78
N ALA A 303 30.88 8.06 33.18
CA ALA A 303 30.42 6.78 32.64
C ALA A 303 30.24 6.89 31.13
N SER A 304 30.95 6.03 30.38
CA SER A 304 30.84 5.95 28.91
C SER A 304 29.49 5.37 28.48
N VAL A 305 29.21 5.41 27.19
CA VAL A 305 28.06 4.71 26.62
C VAL A 305 28.10 3.21 26.93
N ASP A 306 29.28 2.59 26.75
CA ASP A 306 29.52 1.18 27.03
C ASP A 306 29.28 0.85 28.51
N ASP A 307 29.71 1.70 29.42
CA ASP A 307 29.47 1.55 30.86
C ASP A 307 27.97 1.53 31.17
N LEU A 308 27.22 2.50 30.63
CA LEU A 308 25.77 2.60 30.85
C LEU A 308 25.03 1.41 30.26
N VAL A 309 25.42 0.96 29.06
CA VAL A 309 24.87 -0.24 28.42
C VAL A 309 25.21 -1.48 29.24
N SER A 310 26.47 -1.65 29.68
CA SER A 310 26.90 -2.77 30.54
C SER A 310 26.13 -2.79 31.87
N MET A 311 25.94 -1.63 32.49
CA MET A 311 25.10 -1.53 33.72
C MET A 311 23.68 -2.07 33.46
N ARG A 312 23.08 -1.70 32.35
CA ARG A 312 21.72 -2.14 32.00
C ARG A 312 21.64 -3.64 31.69
N ILE A 313 22.59 -4.16 30.88
CA ILE A 313 22.69 -5.60 30.56
C ILE A 313 22.77 -6.45 31.83
N HIS A 314 23.60 -6.03 32.79
CA HIS A 314 23.85 -6.80 34.03
C HIS A 314 22.92 -6.41 35.16
N GLY A 315 21.87 -5.62 34.94
CA GLY A 315 20.83 -5.33 35.93
C GLY A 315 21.31 -4.40 37.05
N VAL A 316 22.29 -3.54 36.80
CA VAL A 316 22.66 -2.47 37.74
C VAL A 316 21.58 -1.40 37.71
N THR A 317 20.73 -1.39 38.73
CA THR A 317 19.72 -0.35 38.93
C THR A 317 20.29 0.89 39.60
N THR A 318 19.62 2.03 39.50
CA THR A 318 20.01 3.25 40.22
C THR A 318 19.98 3.07 41.74
N ASP A 319 19.06 2.24 42.27
CA ASP A 319 18.99 1.94 43.69
C ASP A 319 20.16 1.06 44.17
N PHE A 320 20.53 0.06 43.34
CA PHE A 320 21.72 -0.74 43.63
C PHE A 320 22.98 0.13 43.57
N ALA A 321 23.15 0.94 42.54
CA ALA A 321 24.29 1.85 42.47
C ALA A 321 24.36 2.82 43.67
N ARG A 322 23.22 3.36 44.09
CA ARG A 322 23.12 4.23 45.27
C ARG A 322 23.52 3.49 46.55
N LYS A 323 23.02 2.26 46.76
CA LYS A 323 23.36 1.43 47.92
C LYS A 323 24.86 1.14 47.98
N MET A 324 25.46 0.78 46.85
CA MET A 324 26.91 0.49 46.81
C MET A 324 27.74 1.75 46.98
N LYS A 325 27.36 2.86 46.37
CA LYS A 325 28.05 4.15 46.56
C LYS A 325 28.01 4.67 47.96
N ALA A 326 26.95 4.38 48.70
CA ALA A 326 26.85 4.70 50.15
C ALA A 326 27.77 3.83 51.05
N ARG A 327 28.05 2.57 50.63
CA ARG A 327 28.96 1.67 51.31
C ARG A 327 30.43 1.94 51.00
N ASP A 328 30.69 2.21 49.73
CA ASP A 328 32.01 2.56 49.22
C ASP A 328 31.89 3.77 48.26
N PRO A 329 32.24 4.99 48.72
CA PRO A 329 32.25 6.20 47.92
C PRO A 329 33.18 6.10 46.67
N GLY A 330 34.18 5.23 46.70
CA GLY A 330 35.14 5.00 45.63
C GLY A 330 34.67 4.01 44.53
N VAL A 331 33.56 3.29 44.75
CA VAL A 331 33.09 2.22 43.85
C VAL A 331 32.98 2.71 42.40
N THR A 332 33.52 1.93 41.48
CA THR A 332 33.53 2.20 40.02
C THR A 332 32.34 1.50 39.32
N VAL A 333 32.11 1.84 38.05
CA VAL A 333 31.08 1.18 37.21
C VAL A 333 31.44 -0.29 37.02
N ASP A 334 32.71 -0.62 36.74
CA ASP A 334 33.16 -1.99 36.55
C ASP A 334 32.92 -2.84 37.79
N GLU A 335 33.16 -2.30 38.97
CA GLU A 335 32.92 -3.01 40.25
C GLU A 335 31.42 -3.22 40.47
N LEU A 336 30.55 -2.25 40.16
CA LEU A 336 29.09 -2.41 40.19
C LEU A 336 28.60 -3.52 39.27
N VAL A 337 29.12 -3.56 38.06
CA VAL A 337 28.79 -4.61 37.04
C VAL A 337 29.32 -5.98 37.55
N SER A 338 30.57 -6.02 38.02
CA SER A 338 31.17 -7.25 38.56
C SER A 338 30.39 -7.80 39.78
N MET A 339 29.94 -6.94 40.68
CA MET A 339 29.10 -7.35 41.82
C MET A 339 27.78 -7.96 41.36
N ARG A 340 27.14 -7.41 40.35
CA ARG A 340 25.88 -7.97 39.80
C ARG A 340 26.10 -9.30 39.09
N ILE A 341 27.19 -9.45 38.34
CA ILE A 341 27.55 -10.73 37.69
C ILE A 341 27.77 -11.84 38.72
N HIS A 342 28.44 -11.53 39.85
CA HIS A 342 28.82 -12.52 40.86
C HIS A 342 27.83 -12.63 42.04
N GLY A 343 26.66 -11.98 41.97
CA GLY A 343 25.63 -12.03 43.00
C GLY A 343 26.06 -11.46 44.38
N ARG A 344 26.89 -10.42 44.35
CA ARG A 344 27.36 -9.72 45.56
C ARG A 344 26.51 -8.47 45.77
N ASP A 345 25.46 -8.60 46.61
CA ASP A 345 24.54 -7.50 46.97
C ASP A 345 24.98 -6.67 48.18
#